data_99ead4dc77bd7b94b767e61f500ba51d
#
_entry.id   99ead4dc77bd7b94b767e61f500ba51d
#
_cell.length_a   1.000
_cell.length_b   1.000
_cell.length_c   1.000
_cell.angle_alpha   90.00
_cell.angle_beta   90.00
_cell.angle_gamma   90.00
#
_symmetry.space_group_name_H-M   'P 1'
#
loop_
_entity.id
_entity.type
_entity.pdbx_description
1 polymer ?
#
loop_
_entity_poly.entity_id
_entity_poly.type
_entity_poly.pdbx_seq_one_letter_code
_entity_poly.pdbx_strand_id
1 'polypeptide(L)'
;NGTMIWPANVNDLPEKSPRYDEKNDSKQISKNNKYTGEFRNGMFSGNGTLEFANGVVYKGEFKSGRYNGLGKIDMSTINQGQYSGQWEDGRIIGKGTRIWNNGDVYIGDFGPNSTMHGQGSFVWENGSQYVGEFVHGERSGNGKQIWESGQYYIGEWKHGHPEGKGVLIDPNVVDKNSNDDGKKSQTIGIWGQNGLVKELVVGKSTSKHNNNNVSNGGEGDDDVPIFTSIKTTLQTRKMFPQQ
;
A
#
# COMPACT_ATOMS: atom_id res chain seq x y z
N ASN A 1 -3.99 -23.12 -28.36
CA ASN A 1 -2.89 -23.22 -27.39
C ASN A 1 -1.63 -23.72 -28.06
N GLY A 2 -0.49 -23.14 -27.75
CA GLY A 2 0.81 -23.52 -28.29
C GLY A 2 1.94 -23.28 -27.29
N THR A 3 3.13 -23.79 -27.64
CA THR A 3 4.36 -23.51 -26.91
C THR A 3 5.37 -22.94 -27.88
N MET A 4 6.03 -21.85 -27.46
CA MET A 4 7.14 -21.22 -28.16
C MET A 4 8.36 -21.21 -27.24
N ILE A 5 9.53 -21.57 -27.77
CA ILE A 5 10.79 -21.55 -27.05
C ILE A 5 11.79 -20.78 -27.92
N TRP A 6 12.51 -19.83 -27.32
CA TRP A 6 13.54 -19.06 -28.00
C TRP A 6 14.72 -18.76 -27.09
N PRO A 7 15.95 -18.59 -27.62
CA PRO A 7 17.12 -18.25 -26.82
C PRO A 7 16.91 -16.99 -25.99
N ALA A 8 17.50 -16.96 -24.81
CA ALA A 8 17.56 -15.73 -24.01
C ALA A 8 18.36 -14.67 -24.77
N ASN A 9 17.76 -13.54 -25.04
CA ASN A 9 18.46 -12.37 -25.58
C ASN A 9 18.34 -11.24 -24.54
N VAL A 10 19.43 -10.48 -24.38
CA VAL A 10 19.52 -9.39 -23.38
C VAL A 10 18.41 -8.33 -23.56
N ASN A 11 17.79 -8.30 -24.74
CA ASN A 11 16.76 -7.32 -25.13
C ASN A 11 15.32 -7.85 -24.96
N ASP A 12 15.11 -9.08 -24.50
CA ASP A 12 13.77 -9.69 -24.41
C ASP A 12 13.03 -9.35 -23.11
N LEU A 13 13.61 -8.52 -22.25
CA LEU A 13 12.92 -8.00 -21.08
C LEU A 13 11.89 -6.94 -21.53
N PRO A 14 10.66 -6.96 -20.99
CA PRO A 14 9.72 -5.87 -21.24
C PRO A 14 10.38 -4.53 -20.88
N GLU A 15 10.24 -3.54 -21.75
CA GLU A 15 10.96 -2.27 -21.84
C GLU A 15 11.10 -1.40 -20.57
N LYS A 16 10.77 -1.88 -19.39
CA LYS A 16 10.94 -1.19 -18.09
C LYS A 16 11.14 -2.15 -16.90
N SER A 17 11.77 -3.31 -17.12
CA SER A 17 12.26 -4.07 -15.97
C SER A 17 13.48 -3.35 -15.38
N PRO A 18 13.61 -3.22 -14.04
CA PRO A 18 14.82 -2.67 -13.42
C PRO A 18 16.04 -3.47 -13.84
N ARG A 19 17.16 -2.79 -14.02
CA ARG A 19 18.42 -3.32 -14.57
C ARG A 19 18.90 -4.56 -13.80
N TYR A 20 19.24 -5.60 -14.56
CA TYR A 20 19.88 -6.83 -14.12
C TYR A 20 21.33 -6.56 -13.68
N ASP A 21 21.75 -7.12 -12.55
CA ASP A 21 23.14 -7.15 -12.09
C ASP A 21 23.69 -8.58 -12.21
N GLU A 22 24.67 -8.77 -13.09
CA GLU A 22 25.19 -10.08 -13.51
C GLU A 22 25.98 -10.85 -12.43
N LYS A 23 26.09 -10.35 -11.20
CA LYS A 23 27.10 -10.83 -10.24
C LYS A 23 26.66 -11.91 -9.26
N ASN A 24 25.41 -12.36 -9.26
CA ASN A 24 24.95 -13.28 -8.21
C ASN A 24 24.00 -14.36 -8.73
N ASP A 25 24.50 -15.40 -9.39
CA ASP A 25 23.65 -16.55 -9.69
C ASP A 25 24.33 -17.91 -9.68
N SER A 26 23.87 -18.75 -8.72
CA SER A 26 24.18 -20.19 -8.62
C SER A 26 22.91 -21.07 -8.76
N LYS A 27 21.76 -20.53 -9.21
CA LYS A 27 20.57 -21.33 -9.56
C LYS A 27 20.62 -21.71 -11.04
N GLN A 28 20.29 -22.96 -11.34
CA GLN A 28 20.23 -23.52 -12.69
C GLN A 28 19.15 -22.81 -13.51
N ILE A 29 19.56 -21.78 -14.25
CA ILE A 29 18.72 -20.96 -15.09
C ILE A 29 18.51 -21.70 -16.42
N SER A 30 17.28 -21.72 -16.93
CA SER A 30 16.99 -22.19 -18.28
C SER A 30 17.74 -21.32 -19.30
N LYS A 31 18.37 -21.92 -20.30
CA LYS A 31 19.06 -21.15 -21.36
C LYS A 31 18.09 -20.43 -22.31
N ASN A 32 16.79 -20.72 -22.24
CA ASN A 32 15.78 -20.26 -23.16
C ASN A 32 14.59 -19.63 -22.43
N ASN A 33 14.00 -18.66 -23.06
CA ASN A 33 12.66 -18.20 -22.71
C ASN A 33 11.63 -19.20 -23.24
N LYS A 34 10.49 -19.32 -22.57
CA LYS A 34 9.40 -20.20 -22.98
C LYS A 34 8.05 -19.56 -22.73
N TYR A 35 7.21 -19.57 -23.74
CA TYR A 35 5.79 -19.23 -23.58
C TYR A 35 4.94 -20.46 -23.84
N THR A 36 3.91 -20.65 -22.99
CA THR A 36 2.89 -21.68 -23.15
C THR A 36 1.54 -21.03 -22.92
N GLY A 37 0.67 -21.05 -23.94
CA GLY A 37 -0.62 -20.35 -23.84
C GLY A 37 -1.32 -20.20 -25.19
N GLU A 38 -2.21 -19.24 -25.23
CA GLU A 38 -3.01 -18.91 -26.39
C GLU A 38 -2.26 -17.95 -27.32
N PHE A 39 -2.47 -18.10 -28.63
CA PHE A 39 -1.94 -17.23 -29.68
C PHE A 39 -3.07 -16.68 -30.53
N ARG A 40 -2.92 -15.43 -30.95
CA ARG A 40 -3.78 -14.78 -31.94
C ARG A 40 -2.91 -13.95 -32.88
N ASN A 41 -3.01 -14.23 -34.19
CA ASN A 41 -2.21 -13.57 -35.24
C ASN A 41 -0.69 -13.63 -34.92
N GLY A 42 -0.18 -14.78 -34.44
CA GLY A 42 1.23 -14.96 -34.10
C GLY A 42 1.70 -14.29 -32.81
N MET A 43 0.84 -13.59 -32.09
CA MET A 43 1.15 -12.93 -30.83
C MET A 43 0.52 -13.67 -29.64
N PHE A 44 1.17 -13.59 -28.46
CA PHE A 44 0.62 -14.07 -27.19
C PHE A 44 -0.73 -13.39 -26.94
N SER A 45 -1.74 -14.18 -26.56
CA SER A 45 -3.11 -13.71 -26.36
C SER A 45 -3.79 -14.58 -25.34
N GLY A 46 -4.91 -14.12 -24.73
CA GLY A 46 -5.63 -14.90 -23.74
C GLY A 46 -4.75 -15.32 -22.57
N ASN A 47 -5.00 -16.49 -22.01
CA ASN A 47 -4.25 -17.00 -20.86
C ASN A 47 -2.95 -17.69 -21.28
N GLY A 48 -1.86 -17.40 -20.54
CA GLY A 48 -0.57 -18.00 -20.80
C GLY A 48 0.41 -17.91 -19.62
N THR A 49 1.51 -18.64 -19.79
CA THR A 49 2.67 -18.62 -18.89
C THR A 49 3.90 -18.28 -19.71
N LEU A 50 4.63 -17.26 -19.28
CA LEU A 50 5.89 -16.82 -19.86
C LEU A 50 6.99 -17.04 -18.82
N GLU A 51 7.91 -17.92 -19.14
CA GLU A 51 9.07 -18.29 -18.34
C GLU A 51 10.32 -17.68 -18.98
N PHE A 52 10.98 -16.78 -18.29
CA PHE A 52 12.23 -16.19 -18.75
C PHE A 52 13.44 -17.04 -18.37
N ALA A 53 14.49 -16.94 -19.16
CA ALA A 53 15.74 -17.66 -18.91
C ALA A 53 16.37 -17.35 -17.55
N ASN A 54 16.16 -16.16 -17.00
CA ASN A 54 16.62 -15.73 -15.69
C ASN A 54 15.72 -16.23 -14.53
N GLY A 55 14.71 -17.09 -14.82
CA GLY A 55 13.83 -17.67 -13.84
C GLY A 55 12.64 -16.78 -13.43
N VAL A 56 12.49 -15.60 -14.02
CA VAL A 56 11.26 -14.80 -13.87
C VAL A 56 10.11 -15.53 -14.56
N VAL A 57 8.95 -15.58 -13.91
CA VAL A 57 7.76 -16.23 -14.47
C VAL A 57 6.57 -15.29 -14.39
N TYR A 58 5.92 -15.04 -15.53
CA TYR A 58 4.59 -14.43 -15.57
C TYR A 58 3.54 -15.47 -15.91
N LYS A 59 2.42 -15.45 -15.20
CA LYS A 59 1.23 -16.25 -15.48
C LYS A 59 0.00 -15.38 -15.41
N GLY A 60 -0.74 -15.28 -16.51
CA GLY A 60 -1.91 -14.42 -16.58
C GLY A 60 -2.39 -14.20 -17.99
N GLU A 61 -3.13 -13.12 -18.17
CA GLU A 61 -3.71 -12.73 -19.44
C GLU A 61 -2.74 -11.94 -20.31
N PHE A 62 -2.84 -12.14 -21.62
CA PHE A 62 -2.09 -11.45 -22.65
C PHE A 62 -3.01 -10.82 -23.68
N LYS A 63 -2.61 -9.68 -24.22
CA LYS A 63 -3.25 -9.02 -25.35
C LYS A 63 -2.16 -8.46 -26.27
N SER A 64 -2.15 -8.89 -27.54
CA SER A 64 -1.18 -8.43 -28.55
C SER A 64 0.28 -8.53 -28.05
N GLY A 65 0.64 -9.66 -27.42
CA GLY A 65 1.98 -9.94 -26.91
C GLY A 65 2.35 -9.28 -25.57
N ARG A 66 1.45 -8.49 -24.97
CA ARG A 66 1.70 -7.76 -23.72
C ARG A 66 0.88 -8.34 -22.56
N TYR A 67 1.37 -8.21 -21.33
CA TYR A 67 0.60 -8.50 -20.12
C TYR A 67 -0.65 -7.60 -20.10
N ASN A 68 -1.80 -8.20 -19.82
CA ASN A 68 -3.07 -7.48 -19.81
C ASN A 68 -4.05 -8.22 -18.88
N GLY A 69 -5.08 -7.56 -18.37
CA GLY A 69 -6.05 -8.19 -17.49
C GLY A 69 -5.45 -8.62 -16.14
N LEU A 70 -5.75 -9.81 -15.66
CA LEU A 70 -5.24 -10.33 -14.40
C LEU A 70 -4.00 -11.20 -14.61
N GLY A 71 -2.97 -10.98 -13.78
CA GLY A 71 -1.75 -11.76 -13.87
C GLY A 71 -0.89 -11.69 -12.62
N LYS A 72 -0.05 -12.73 -12.48
CA LYS A 72 0.97 -12.80 -11.43
C LYS A 72 2.34 -12.89 -12.10
N ILE A 73 3.30 -12.10 -11.60
CA ILE A 73 4.72 -12.21 -11.95
C ILE A 73 5.52 -12.57 -10.70
N ASP A 74 6.42 -13.54 -10.84
CA ASP A 74 7.42 -13.89 -9.83
C ASP A 74 8.80 -13.48 -10.34
N MET A 75 9.41 -12.53 -9.65
CA MET A 75 10.73 -11.97 -9.94
C MET A 75 11.70 -12.21 -8.78
N SER A 76 11.40 -13.19 -7.92
CA SER A 76 12.21 -13.51 -6.73
C SER A 76 13.64 -13.94 -7.11
N THR A 77 13.80 -14.55 -8.28
CA THR A 77 15.11 -14.96 -8.81
C THR A 77 16.04 -13.78 -9.11
N ILE A 78 15.49 -12.61 -9.38
CA ILE A 78 16.24 -11.37 -9.62
C ILE A 78 16.11 -10.37 -8.47
N ASN A 79 15.76 -10.86 -7.28
CA ASN A 79 15.62 -10.09 -6.05
C ASN A 79 14.57 -8.96 -6.10
N GLN A 80 13.50 -9.14 -6.86
CA GLN A 80 12.43 -8.14 -7.01
C GLN A 80 11.07 -8.57 -6.47
N GLY A 81 11.00 -9.77 -5.87
CA GLY A 81 9.78 -10.28 -5.25
C GLY A 81 8.70 -10.66 -6.24
N GLN A 82 7.44 -10.51 -5.85
CA GLN A 82 6.27 -10.94 -6.61
C GLN A 82 5.25 -9.82 -6.73
N TYR A 83 4.46 -9.85 -7.82
CA TYR A 83 3.26 -9.04 -7.95
C TYR A 83 2.11 -9.90 -8.47
N SER A 84 0.91 -9.65 -7.97
CA SER A 84 -0.33 -10.25 -8.46
C SER A 84 -1.42 -9.18 -8.51
N GLY A 85 -2.05 -8.97 -9.65
CA GLY A 85 -3.07 -7.93 -9.81
C GLY A 85 -3.37 -7.62 -11.26
N GLN A 86 -3.78 -6.37 -11.50
CA GLN A 86 -4.23 -5.88 -12.78
C GLN A 86 -3.07 -5.36 -13.63
N TRP A 87 -3.15 -5.62 -14.93
CA TRP A 87 -2.19 -5.24 -15.95
C TRP A 87 -2.87 -4.57 -17.13
N GLU A 88 -2.24 -3.57 -17.68
CA GLU A 88 -2.65 -2.92 -18.92
C GLU A 88 -1.41 -2.60 -19.75
N ASP A 89 -1.36 -3.11 -20.99
CA ASP A 89 -0.28 -2.91 -21.94
C ASP A 89 1.13 -3.13 -21.34
N GLY A 90 1.29 -4.21 -20.55
CA GLY A 90 2.56 -4.57 -19.90
C GLY A 90 2.88 -3.80 -18.62
N ARG A 91 1.97 -2.94 -18.15
CA ARG A 91 2.15 -2.13 -16.92
C ARG A 91 1.24 -2.60 -15.81
N ILE A 92 1.73 -2.54 -14.59
CA ILE A 92 0.91 -2.73 -13.38
C ILE A 92 0.01 -1.49 -13.23
N ILE A 93 -1.29 -1.73 -13.04
CA ILE A 93 -2.31 -0.69 -12.84
C ILE A 93 -3.43 -1.23 -11.93
N GLY A 94 -4.22 -0.32 -11.37
CA GLY A 94 -5.40 -0.72 -10.59
C GLY A 94 -5.04 -1.52 -9.34
N LYS A 95 -5.87 -2.50 -8.98
CA LYS A 95 -5.70 -3.23 -7.72
C LYS A 95 -4.72 -4.38 -7.82
N GLY A 96 -3.86 -4.50 -6.82
CA GLY A 96 -2.89 -5.59 -6.77
C GLY A 96 -2.24 -5.78 -5.40
N THR A 97 -1.44 -6.85 -5.34
CA THR A 97 -0.58 -7.19 -4.20
C THR A 97 0.86 -7.26 -4.67
N ARG A 98 1.74 -6.53 -4.03
CA ARG A 98 3.19 -6.61 -4.21
C ARG A 98 3.82 -7.20 -2.97
N ILE A 99 4.72 -8.16 -3.15
CA ILE A 99 5.53 -8.76 -2.08
C ILE A 99 6.98 -8.57 -2.48
N TRP A 100 7.76 -7.87 -1.66
CA TRP A 100 9.20 -7.70 -1.88
C TRP A 100 10.00 -8.85 -1.26
N ASN A 101 11.22 -9.05 -1.71
CA ASN A 101 12.09 -10.13 -1.21
C ASN A 101 12.49 -9.95 0.26
N ASN A 102 12.45 -8.72 0.77
CA ASN A 102 12.68 -8.45 2.19
C ASN A 102 11.48 -8.78 3.09
N GLY A 103 10.36 -9.23 2.54
CA GLY A 103 9.16 -9.56 3.30
C GLY A 103 8.12 -8.44 3.36
N ASP A 104 8.41 -7.23 2.89
CA ASP A 104 7.42 -6.16 2.80
C ASP A 104 6.27 -6.56 1.89
N VAL A 105 5.06 -6.13 2.23
CA VAL A 105 3.84 -6.40 1.46
C VAL A 105 3.05 -5.11 1.25
N TYR A 106 2.63 -4.85 0.02
CA TYR A 106 1.65 -3.82 -0.30
C TYR A 106 0.41 -4.45 -0.93
N ILE A 107 -0.76 -4.02 -0.48
CA ILE A 107 -2.06 -4.38 -1.06
C ILE A 107 -2.82 -3.08 -1.28
N GLY A 108 -3.14 -2.76 -2.53
CA GLY A 108 -3.81 -1.49 -2.83
C GLY A 108 -3.86 -1.17 -4.31
N ASP A 109 -4.06 0.11 -4.57
CA ASP A 109 -4.13 0.64 -5.92
C ASP A 109 -2.72 0.97 -6.47
N PHE A 110 -2.52 0.72 -7.76
CA PHE A 110 -1.31 1.08 -8.50
C PHE A 110 -1.65 2.11 -9.58
N GLY A 111 -0.85 3.14 -9.67
CA GLY A 111 -0.98 4.21 -10.65
C GLY A 111 -0.23 3.95 -11.96
N PRO A 112 -0.27 4.93 -12.90
CA PRO A 112 0.21 4.75 -14.27
C PRO A 112 1.69 4.35 -14.41
N ASN A 113 2.51 4.64 -13.43
CA ASN A 113 3.94 4.31 -13.43
C ASN A 113 4.26 3.03 -12.64
N SER A 114 3.24 2.14 -12.42
CA SER A 114 3.37 0.95 -11.59
C SER A 114 3.81 1.24 -10.16
N THR A 115 3.52 2.44 -9.66
CA THR A 115 3.79 2.88 -8.30
C THR A 115 2.53 2.76 -7.44
N MET A 116 2.72 2.56 -6.13
CA MET A 116 1.60 2.62 -5.16
C MET A 116 0.88 3.96 -5.30
N HIS A 117 -0.45 3.92 -5.38
CA HIS A 117 -1.30 5.09 -5.58
C HIS A 117 -2.67 4.84 -4.96
N GLY A 118 -3.46 5.92 -4.72
CA GLY A 118 -4.80 5.76 -4.16
C GLY A 118 -4.79 5.11 -2.78
N GLN A 119 -5.75 4.24 -2.50
CA GLN A 119 -5.88 3.58 -1.20
C GLN A 119 -5.08 2.29 -1.14
N GLY A 120 -4.36 2.08 -0.01
CA GLY A 120 -3.58 0.88 0.18
C GLY A 120 -3.20 0.59 1.63
N SER A 121 -2.70 -0.63 1.80
CA SER A 121 -2.11 -1.11 3.05
C SER A 121 -0.69 -1.57 2.78
N PHE A 122 0.26 -1.07 3.54
CA PHE A 122 1.65 -1.49 3.51
C PHE A 122 2.04 -2.11 4.84
N VAL A 123 2.60 -3.30 4.80
CA VAL A 123 3.13 -4.02 5.96
C VAL A 123 4.62 -4.21 5.75
N TRP A 124 5.44 -3.67 6.64
CA TRP A 124 6.88 -3.86 6.65
C TRP A 124 7.26 -5.20 7.28
N GLU A 125 8.43 -5.72 6.94
CA GLU A 125 8.98 -6.96 7.51
C GLU A 125 9.02 -6.92 9.06
N ASN A 126 9.31 -5.76 9.64
CA ASN A 126 9.35 -5.57 11.10
C ASN A 126 7.97 -5.52 11.77
N GLY A 127 6.88 -5.78 11.03
CA GLY A 127 5.51 -5.77 11.55
C GLY A 127 4.86 -4.39 11.63
N SER A 128 5.55 -3.30 11.33
CA SER A 128 4.93 -1.98 11.18
C SER A 128 3.90 -2.00 10.05
N GLN A 129 2.86 -1.16 10.14
CA GLN A 129 1.80 -1.14 9.15
C GLN A 129 1.37 0.29 8.84
N TYR A 130 1.06 0.57 7.58
CA TYR A 130 0.37 1.78 7.18
C TYR A 130 -0.89 1.43 6.38
N VAL A 131 -1.98 2.11 6.68
CA VAL A 131 -3.23 2.03 5.91
C VAL A 131 -3.68 3.44 5.61
N GLY A 132 -3.82 3.78 4.34
CA GLY A 132 -4.20 5.13 3.92
C GLY A 132 -3.94 5.39 2.46
N GLU A 133 -3.82 6.68 2.15
CA GLU A 133 -3.60 7.15 0.80
C GLU A 133 -2.12 7.11 0.40
N PHE A 134 -1.87 6.83 -0.88
CA PHE A 134 -0.56 6.87 -1.52
C PHE A 134 -0.60 7.74 -2.77
N VAL A 135 0.45 8.49 -3.00
CA VAL A 135 0.68 9.27 -4.21
C VAL A 135 2.12 9.04 -4.67
N HIS A 136 2.29 8.50 -5.88
CA HIS A 136 3.60 8.19 -6.48
C HIS A 136 4.53 7.34 -5.59
N GLY A 137 3.95 6.40 -4.84
CA GLY A 137 4.69 5.50 -3.94
C GLY A 137 4.89 6.03 -2.53
N GLU A 138 4.50 7.26 -2.23
CA GLU A 138 4.65 7.89 -0.93
C GLU A 138 3.31 7.94 -0.18
N ARG A 139 3.35 7.79 1.15
CA ARG A 139 2.17 8.02 2.02
C ARG A 139 1.72 9.46 1.89
N SER A 140 0.43 9.68 1.69
CA SER A 140 -0.18 10.99 1.45
C SER A 140 -1.60 11.04 2.01
N GLY A 141 -2.25 12.21 2.00
CA GLY A 141 -3.64 12.36 2.44
C GLY A 141 -3.86 11.86 3.86
N ASN A 142 -4.95 11.12 4.08
CA ASN A 142 -5.27 10.58 5.40
C ASN A 142 -4.79 9.14 5.55
N GLY A 143 -4.19 8.83 6.71
CA GLY A 143 -3.70 7.48 6.96
C GLY A 143 -3.43 7.18 8.44
N LYS A 144 -3.31 5.88 8.70
CA LYS A 144 -2.92 5.33 10.00
C LYS A 144 -1.62 4.57 9.85
N GLN A 145 -0.61 4.94 10.62
CA GLN A 145 0.63 4.21 10.81
C GLN A 145 0.61 3.52 12.18
N ILE A 146 0.98 2.25 12.22
CA ILE A 146 1.28 1.50 13.45
C ILE A 146 2.74 1.12 13.36
N TRP A 147 3.53 1.46 14.37
CA TRP A 147 4.93 1.04 14.47
C TRP A 147 5.08 -0.28 15.22
N GLU A 148 6.22 -0.92 15.08
CA GLU A 148 6.58 -2.16 15.77
C GLU A 148 6.40 -2.06 17.30
N SER A 149 6.64 -0.88 17.89
CA SER A 149 6.39 -0.58 19.30
C SER A 149 4.92 -0.67 19.73
N GLY A 150 3.98 -0.78 18.79
CA GLY A 150 2.55 -0.66 19.02
C GLY A 150 2.04 0.78 19.08
N GLN A 151 2.91 1.78 19.12
CA GLN A 151 2.57 3.18 19.00
C GLN A 151 1.93 3.42 17.63
N TYR A 152 0.95 4.32 17.51
CA TYR A 152 0.35 4.61 16.23
C TYR A 152 -0.05 6.07 16.05
N TYR A 153 -0.01 6.52 14.80
CA TYR A 153 -0.44 7.84 14.37
C TYR A 153 -1.64 7.72 13.42
N ILE A 154 -2.62 8.58 13.61
CA ILE A 154 -3.76 8.75 12.70
C ILE A 154 -3.83 10.23 12.33
N GLY A 155 -3.77 10.54 11.05
CA GLY A 155 -3.83 11.94 10.62
C GLY A 155 -3.44 12.14 9.16
N GLU A 156 -3.07 13.39 8.88
CA GLU A 156 -2.68 13.83 7.55
C GLU A 156 -1.22 13.48 7.27
N TRP A 157 -0.93 13.13 6.02
CA TRP A 157 0.37 12.70 5.51
C TRP A 157 0.73 13.47 4.24
N LYS A 158 2.01 13.77 4.09
CA LYS A 158 2.54 14.37 2.88
C LYS A 158 3.99 13.94 2.68
N HIS A 159 4.33 13.53 1.45
CA HIS A 159 5.68 13.08 1.10
C HIS A 159 6.26 12.03 2.06
N GLY A 160 5.43 11.07 2.49
CA GLY A 160 5.84 9.98 3.37
C GLY A 160 5.93 10.36 4.87
N HIS A 161 5.60 11.59 5.26
CA HIS A 161 5.69 12.07 6.64
C HIS A 161 4.34 12.52 7.19
N PRO A 162 4.09 12.41 8.52
CA PRO A 162 2.98 13.10 9.16
C PRO A 162 3.09 14.60 8.92
N GLU A 163 2.08 15.22 8.31
CA GLU A 163 2.03 16.66 8.05
C GLU A 163 0.58 17.12 8.09
N GLY A 164 0.28 18.11 8.94
CA GLY A 164 -1.06 18.60 9.18
C GLY A 164 -1.65 18.11 10.50
N LYS A 165 -2.96 17.93 10.58
CA LYS A 165 -3.66 17.51 11.79
C LYS A 165 -3.53 16.01 12.02
N GLY A 166 -3.29 15.61 13.28
CA GLY A 166 -3.22 14.21 13.60
C GLY A 166 -3.13 13.93 15.10
N VAL A 167 -3.23 12.64 15.42
CA VAL A 167 -3.17 12.11 16.78
C VAL A 167 -2.14 11.00 16.84
N LEU A 168 -1.18 11.16 17.75
CA LEU A 168 -0.25 10.11 18.12
C LEU A 168 -0.73 9.46 19.41
N ILE A 169 -0.79 8.15 19.43
CA ILE A 169 -1.23 7.37 20.59
C ILE A 169 -0.14 6.37 20.95
N ASP A 170 0.24 6.38 22.22
CA ASP A 170 1.09 5.35 22.80
C ASP A 170 0.26 4.43 23.72
N PRO A 171 -0.04 3.19 23.28
CA PRO A 171 -0.84 2.26 24.07
C PRO A 171 -0.09 1.73 25.31
N ASN A 172 1.23 1.92 25.40
CA ASN A 172 2.06 1.44 26.50
C ASN A 172 2.18 2.47 27.62
N VAL A 173 1.76 3.73 27.35
CA VAL A 173 1.83 4.83 28.32
C VAL A 173 0.42 5.21 28.76
N VAL A 174 0.17 5.20 30.07
CA VAL A 174 -1.09 5.65 30.66
C VAL A 174 -1.01 7.17 30.88
N ASP A 175 -2.06 7.88 30.51
CA ASP A 175 -2.19 9.33 30.74
C ASP A 175 -2.42 9.60 32.23
N LYS A 176 -1.35 9.94 32.93
CA LYS A 176 -1.36 10.27 34.37
C LYS A 176 -2.22 11.49 34.74
N ASN A 177 -2.59 12.30 33.77
CA ASN A 177 -3.44 13.48 33.94
C ASN A 177 -4.92 13.19 33.68
N SER A 178 -5.25 11.97 33.32
CA SER A 178 -6.63 11.51 33.12
C SER A 178 -7.23 11.00 34.42
N ASN A 179 -8.50 11.34 34.68
CA ASN A 179 -9.26 10.75 35.79
C ASN A 179 -9.76 9.33 35.48
N ASP A 180 -9.37 8.79 34.33
CA ASP A 180 -9.66 7.42 33.90
C ASP A 180 -8.37 6.60 33.95
N ASP A 181 -8.29 5.67 34.89
CA ASP A 181 -7.10 4.84 35.16
C ASP A 181 -6.64 3.96 33.98
N GLY A 182 -7.43 3.88 32.93
CA GLY A 182 -7.12 3.10 31.73
C GLY A 182 -6.82 3.93 30.48
N LYS A 183 -6.92 5.26 30.54
CA LYS A 183 -6.75 6.09 29.37
C LYS A 183 -5.30 6.11 28.90
N LYS A 184 -5.11 5.77 27.61
CA LYS A 184 -3.80 5.77 26.98
C LYS A 184 -3.32 7.18 26.67
N SER A 185 -2.00 7.38 26.71
CA SER A 185 -1.38 8.64 26.34
C SER A 185 -1.67 8.95 24.87
N GLN A 186 -2.19 10.14 24.62
CA GLN A 186 -2.45 10.64 23.27
C GLN A 186 -1.97 12.09 23.12
N THR A 187 -1.35 12.39 22.01
CA THR A 187 -0.96 13.75 21.62
C THR A 187 -1.71 14.15 20.36
N ILE A 188 -2.58 15.15 20.50
CA ILE A 188 -3.34 15.72 19.39
C ILE A 188 -2.63 17.00 18.96
N GLY A 189 -2.32 17.14 17.68
CA GLY A 189 -1.55 18.30 17.28
C GLY A 189 -1.49 18.56 15.77
N ILE A 190 -0.73 19.60 15.45
CA ILE A 190 -0.28 19.89 14.10
C ILE A 190 1.12 19.32 13.96
N TRP A 191 1.33 18.53 12.93
CA TRP A 191 2.56 17.81 12.66
C TRP A 191 3.28 18.40 11.44
N GLY A 192 4.56 18.23 11.37
CA GLY A 192 5.41 18.59 10.24
C GLY A 192 6.53 17.59 10.07
N GLN A 193 7.39 17.75 9.08
CA GLN A 193 8.45 16.79 8.74
C GLN A 193 9.34 16.36 9.92
N ASN A 194 9.53 17.26 10.90
CA ASN A 194 10.40 17.03 12.06
C ASN A 194 9.61 16.62 13.32
N GLY A 195 8.33 16.26 13.20
CA GLY A 195 7.49 15.85 14.31
C GLY A 195 6.42 16.87 14.69
N LEU A 196 6.04 16.89 15.97
CA LEU A 196 4.98 17.76 16.49
C LEU A 196 5.40 19.23 16.44
N VAL A 197 4.63 20.04 15.71
CA VAL A 197 4.84 21.50 15.59
C VAL A 197 4.04 22.24 16.66
N LYS A 198 2.79 21.83 16.91
CA LYS A 198 1.90 22.44 17.87
C LYS A 198 0.95 21.41 18.47
N GLU A 199 0.94 21.30 19.80
CA GLU A 199 -0.06 20.52 20.51
C GLU A 199 -1.38 21.26 20.59
N LEU A 200 -2.49 20.54 20.34
CA LEU A 200 -3.84 21.06 20.46
C LEU A 200 -4.45 20.54 21.77
N VAL A 201 -4.68 21.45 22.71
CA VAL A 201 -5.36 21.13 23.97
C VAL A 201 -6.85 21.02 23.68
N VAL A 202 -7.41 19.82 23.83
CA VAL A 202 -8.88 19.62 23.81
C VAL A 202 -9.44 20.17 25.12
N GLY A 203 -9.99 21.38 25.05
CA GLY A 203 -10.65 21.99 26.19
C GLY A 203 -11.80 21.12 26.67
N LYS A 204 -11.83 20.78 27.96
CA LYS A 204 -13.04 20.20 28.55
C LYS A 204 -14.15 21.25 28.44
N SER A 205 -15.14 21.00 27.58
CA SER A 205 -16.41 21.76 27.63
C SER A 205 -17.05 21.46 28.97
N THR A 206 -16.86 22.35 29.91
CA THR A 206 -17.67 22.38 31.13
C THR A 206 -19.03 22.96 30.73
N SER A 207 -19.97 22.13 30.36
CA SER A 207 -21.37 22.51 30.31
C SER A 207 -21.83 22.80 31.74
N LYS A 208 -21.67 24.04 32.19
CA LYS A 208 -22.44 24.56 33.31
C LYS A 208 -23.90 24.68 32.84
N HIS A 209 -24.72 23.74 33.26
CA HIS A 209 -26.14 23.92 33.26
C HIS A 209 -26.45 25.13 34.15
N ASN A 210 -26.65 26.28 33.57
CA ASN A 210 -27.39 27.35 34.17
C ASN A 210 -28.77 27.39 33.46
N ASN A 211 -29.76 26.86 34.16
CA ASN A 211 -31.15 27.21 33.87
C ASN A 211 -31.29 28.72 34.05
N ASN A 212 -31.54 29.45 32.98
CA ASN A 212 -32.41 30.64 32.99
C ASN A 212 -32.73 31.01 31.53
N ASN A 213 -34.03 31.13 31.28
CA ASN A 213 -34.63 31.63 30.05
C ASN A 213 -34.01 32.94 29.56
N VAL A 214 -33.87 33.12 28.26
CA VAL A 214 -34.51 34.16 27.45
C VAL A 214 -34.05 34.09 26.01
N SER A 215 -34.96 34.27 25.13
CA SER A 215 -35.04 34.29 23.67
C SER A 215 -34.01 35.14 22.90
N ASN A 216 -33.87 34.72 21.62
CA ASN A 216 -33.61 35.46 20.39
C ASN A 216 -32.18 35.63 19.86
N GLY A 217 -31.96 35.03 18.70
CA GLY A 217 -31.45 35.71 17.51
C GLY A 217 -29.94 35.56 17.22
N GLY A 218 -29.61 34.95 16.09
CA GLY A 218 -28.43 35.33 15.30
C GLY A 218 -27.34 34.24 15.14
N GLU A 219 -27.41 33.57 14.07
CA GLU A 219 -26.40 33.13 13.09
C GLU A 219 -24.92 33.05 13.51
N GLY A 220 -24.32 31.92 13.23
CA GLY A 220 -22.87 31.77 13.02
C GLY A 220 -22.21 30.66 13.81
N ASP A 221 -22.66 29.41 13.69
CA ASP A 221 -21.91 28.26 14.18
C ASP A 221 -21.09 27.67 13.02
N ASP A 222 -19.81 28.01 13.01
CA ASP A 222 -18.81 27.23 12.32
C ASP A 222 -18.64 25.89 13.05
N ASP A 223 -19.49 24.94 12.70
CA ASP A 223 -19.37 23.55 13.10
C ASP A 223 -18.07 22.97 12.54
N VAL A 224 -17.05 22.91 13.38
CA VAL A 224 -15.89 22.07 13.16
C VAL A 224 -16.38 20.62 13.08
N PRO A 225 -16.29 19.95 11.94
CA PRO A 225 -16.75 18.57 11.85
C PRO A 225 -15.93 17.71 12.82
N ILE A 226 -16.61 17.23 13.84
CA ILE A 226 -16.18 16.11 14.66
C ILE A 226 -15.83 15.00 13.65
N PHE A 227 -14.58 14.50 13.71
CA PHE A 227 -14.14 13.35 12.95
C PHE A 227 -15.07 12.18 13.23
N THR A 228 -16.16 12.09 12.49
CA THR A 228 -17.05 10.95 12.49
C THR A 228 -16.30 9.80 11.84
N SER A 229 -15.75 8.95 12.72
CA SER A 229 -15.58 7.52 12.51
C SER A 229 -15.19 7.11 11.10
N ILE A 230 -13.89 7.06 10.81
CA ILE A 230 -13.40 6.09 9.84
C ILE A 230 -13.67 4.71 10.47
N LYS A 231 -14.86 4.18 10.21
CA LYS A 231 -15.13 2.75 10.41
C LYS A 231 -14.32 2.01 9.34
N THR A 232 -13.05 1.87 9.57
CA THR A 232 -12.26 0.84 8.91
C THR A 232 -12.67 -0.47 9.56
N THR A 233 -13.68 -1.11 8.98
CA THR A 233 -13.99 -2.51 9.27
C THR A 233 -12.77 -3.29 8.77
N LEU A 234 -11.80 -3.50 9.63
CA LEU A 234 -10.80 -4.53 9.51
C LEU A 234 -11.53 -5.88 9.63
N GLN A 235 -12.20 -6.29 8.55
CA GLN A 235 -12.46 -7.70 8.35
C GLN A 235 -11.10 -8.32 8.04
N THR A 236 -10.48 -8.89 9.06
CA THR A 236 -9.45 -9.91 8.91
C THR A 236 -10.09 -11.12 8.21
N ARG A 237 -10.27 -11.02 6.90
CA ARG A 237 -10.45 -12.20 6.09
C ARG A 237 -9.09 -12.89 6.04
N LYS A 238 -8.98 -14.03 6.71
CA LYS A 238 -7.99 -15.05 6.40
C LYS A 238 -8.07 -15.32 4.89
N MET A 239 -7.17 -14.72 4.13
CA MET A 239 -6.96 -15.04 2.73
C MET A 239 -5.63 -15.74 2.60
N PHE A 240 -5.60 -16.99 3.03
CA PHE A 240 -4.71 -17.99 2.46
C PHE A 240 -5.57 -19.19 2.11
N PRO A 241 -5.79 -19.49 0.82
CA PRO A 241 -6.20 -20.83 0.44
C PRO A 241 -5.01 -21.74 0.72
N GLN A 242 -5.22 -22.74 1.57
CA GLN A 242 -4.38 -23.93 1.67
C GLN A 242 -4.46 -24.68 0.34
N GLN A 243 -3.30 -25.02 -0.20
CA GLN A 243 -2.89 -25.89 -1.28
C GLN A 243 -2.40 -25.20 -2.53
#